data_7443355334139acda8bcf23a1a1c2cee
#
_entry.id   7443355334139acda8bcf23a1a1c2cee
#
_cell.length_a   1.000
_cell.length_b   1.000
_cell.length_c   1.000
_cell.angle_alpha   90.00
_cell.angle_beta   90.00
_cell.angle_gamma   90.00
#
_symmetry.space_group_name_H-M   'P 1'
#
loop_
_entity.id
_entity.type
_entity.pdbx_description
1 polymer ?
#
loop_
_entity_poly.entity_id
_entity_poly.type
_entity_poly.pdbx_seq_one_letter_code
_entity_poly.pdbx_strand_id
1 'polypeptide(L)'
;HVIEVVATGEGTYEYQLDNGPFQDSNIFEGVAPGDHTVTIRDVYGCGSVTFEVGVIDYPPYFTPNGDGYHDTWNIIGIASGDPTAKIYIFDRFGKLLKQLSPLGQGWDGTYGGSPMPSSDYWFRVEYTEDGNQKEFKGHFTLKR
;
A
#
# COMPACT_ATOMS: atom_id res chain seq x y z
N HIS A 1 5.33 -5.04 -8.16
CA HIS A 1 5.67 -5.15 -6.73
C HIS A 1 6.27 -6.51 -6.43
N VAL A 2 7.08 -6.56 -5.41
CA VAL A 2 7.81 -7.77 -5.00
C VAL A 2 7.53 -8.03 -3.52
N ILE A 3 7.23 -9.28 -3.20
CA ILE A 3 7.13 -9.74 -1.82
C ILE A 3 8.30 -10.69 -1.57
N GLU A 4 9.10 -10.40 -0.56
CA GLU A 4 10.15 -11.28 -0.07
C GLU A 4 9.73 -11.86 1.29
N VAL A 5 9.73 -13.17 1.39
CA VAL A 5 9.32 -13.88 2.61
C VAL A 5 10.57 -14.39 3.32
N VAL A 6 10.67 -14.12 4.62
CA VAL A 6 11.77 -14.61 5.44
C VAL A 6 11.25 -15.68 6.38
N ALA A 7 11.71 -16.92 6.20
CA ALA A 7 11.46 -18.02 7.10
C ALA A 7 12.64 -18.18 8.05
N THR A 8 12.36 -18.33 9.36
CA THR A 8 13.37 -18.58 10.38
C THR A 8 13.32 -20.04 10.81
N GLY A 9 14.47 -20.64 11.02
CA GLY A 9 14.59 -22.02 11.46
C GLY A 9 15.33 -22.90 10.45
N GLU A 10 15.62 -24.12 10.85
CA GLU A 10 16.24 -25.13 10.00
C GLU A 10 15.16 -25.92 9.28
N GLY A 11 15.32 -26.10 7.96
CA GLY A 11 14.38 -26.87 7.17
C GLY A 11 14.36 -26.41 5.73
N THR A 12 13.63 -27.15 4.91
CA THR A 12 13.37 -26.79 3.53
C THR A 12 11.91 -26.36 3.44
N TYR A 13 11.70 -25.14 2.94
CA TYR A 13 10.38 -24.52 2.91
C TYR A 13 9.90 -24.30 1.47
N GLU A 14 8.59 -24.39 1.30
CA GLU A 14 7.91 -23.96 0.10
C GLU A 14 6.97 -22.81 0.45
N TYR A 15 6.74 -21.93 -0.54
CA TYR A 15 6.01 -20.68 -0.36
C TYR A 15 4.88 -20.60 -1.37
N GLN A 16 3.73 -20.12 -0.90
CA GLN A 16 2.53 -19.91 -1.72
C GLN A 16 2.05 -18.48 -1.55
N LEU A 17 1.73 -17.82 -2.66
CA LEU A 17 1.05 -16.53 -2.64
C LEU A 17 -0.42 -16.75 -3.01
N ASP A 18 -1.31 -16.27 -2.14
CA ASP A 18 -2.76 -16.48 -2.26
C ASP A 18 -3.09 -17.97 -2.42
N ASN A 19 -3.84 -18.35 -3.45
CA ASN A 19 -4.19 -19.74 -3.74
C ASN A 19 -3.40 -20.31 -4.92
N GLY A 20 -2.26 -19.70 -5.25
CA GLY A 20 -1.41 -20.16 -6.33
C GLY A 20 -0.60 -21.41 -6.02
N PRO A 21 0.28 -21.83 -6.93
CA PRO A 21 1.14 -22.98 -6.68
C PRO A 21 2.21 -22.67 -5.64
N PHE A 22 2.64 -23.70 -4.91
CA PHE A 22 3.81 -23.60 -4.05
C PHE A 22 5.09 -23.52 -4.88
N GLN A 23 6.05 -22.74 -4.42
CA GLN A 23 7.37 -22.61 -5.03
C GLN A 23 8.47 -22.66 -3.97
N ASP A 24 9.68 -23.00 -4.36
CA ASP A 24 10.84 -23.04 -3.46
C ASP A 24 11.52 -21.68 -3.31
N SER A 25 11.26 -20.73 -4.20
CA SER A 25 11.72 -19.35 -4.07
C SER A 25 10.88 -18.57 -3.06
N ASN A 26 11.53 -17.79 -2.22
CA ASN A 26 10.87 -16.93 -1.24
C ASN A 26 10.52 -15.53 -1.80
N ILE A 27 10.65 -15.34 -3.11
CA ILE A 27 10.40 -14.06 -3.77
C ILE A 27 9.22 -14.21 -4.72
N PHE A 28 8.24 -13.32 -4.58
CA PHE A 28 7.10 -13.22 -5.48
C PHE A 28 7.19 -11.90 -6.22
N GLU A 29 7.24 -11.95 -7.53
CA GLU A 29 7.31 -10.78 -8.41
C GLU A 29 5.98 -10.52 -9.10
N GLY A 30 5.78 -9.28 -9.56
CA GLY A 30 4.57 -8.90 -10.28
C GLY A 30 3.30 -8.93 -9.42
N VAL A 31 3.42 -8.74 -8.12
CA VAL A 31 2.30 -8.80 -7.19
C VAL A 31 1.44 -7.55 -7.34
N ALA A 32 0.12 -7.74 -7.49
CA ALA A 32 -0.82 -6.64 -7.57
C ALA A 32 -0.95 -5.93 -6.22
N PRO A 33 -1.27 -4.61 -6.20
CA PRO A 33 -1.59 -3.92 -4.96
C PRO A 33 -2.82 -4.53 -4.28
N GLY A 34 -2.85 -4.51 -2.96
CA GLY A 34 -3.95 -5.02 -2.17
C GLY A 34 -3.51 -6.03 -1.13
N ASP A 35 -4.48 -6.68 -0.50
CA ASP A 35 -4.21 -7.69 0.51
C ASP A 35 -3.92 -9.02 -0.14
N HIS A 36 -2.89 -9.69 0.36
CA HIS A 36 -2.47 -11.01 -0.10
C HIS A 36 -2.23 -11.90 1.10
N THR A 37 -2.33 -13.22 0.89
CA THR A 37 -1.94 -14.22 1.89
C THR A 37 -0.69 -14.94 1.42
N VAL A 38 0.22 -15.18 2.35
CA VAL A 38 1.43 -15.98 2.11
C VAL A 38 1.39 -17.18 3.04
N THR A 39 1.55 -18.36 2.46
CA THR A 39 1.65 -19.60 3.21
C THR A 39 3.05 -20.19 3.08
N ILE A 40 3.66 -20.51 4.20
CA ILE A 40 4.95 -21.18 4.27
C ILE A 40 4.71 -22.57 4.82
N ARG A 41 5.17 -23.60 4.11
CA ARG A 41 5.11 -24.97 4.60
C ARG A 41 6.48 -25.63 4.59
N ASP A 42 6.69 -26.51 5.54
CA ASP A 42 7.85 -27.39 5.56
C ASP A 42 7.61 -28.52 4.56
N VAL A 43 8.56 -28.72 3.64
CA VAL A 43 8.50 -29.79 2.62
C VAL A 43 8.40 -31.16 3.25
N TYR A 44 8.96 -31.34 4.44
CA TYR A 44 8.94 -32.63 5.16
C TYR A 44 7.73 -32.78 6.08
N GLY A 45 6.75 -31.88 5.99
CA GLY A 45 5.43 -32.13 6.57
C GLY A 45 5.26 -31.76 8.03
N CYS A 46 6.14 -30.94 8.59
CA CYS A 46 6.08 -30.57 10.01
C CYS A 46 5.14 -29.40 10.34
N GLY A 47 4.42 -28.87 9.37
CA GLY A 47 3.44 -27.81 9.59
C GLY A 47 3.49 -26.71 8.56
N SER A 48 2.53 -25.80 8.66
CA SER A 48 2.45 -24.62 7.80
C SER A 48 2.01 -23.40 8.60
N VAL A 49 2.41 -22.23 8.11
CA VAL A 49 2.01 -20.93 8.67
C VAL A 49 1.47 -20.07 7.54
N THR A 50 0.32 -19.47 7.78
CA THR A 50 -0.29 -18.51 6.84
C THR A 50 -0.39 -17.15 7.51
N PHE A 51 0.01 -16.09 6.78
CA PHE A 51 -0.13 -14.73 7.26
C PHE A 51 -0.56 -13.80 6.14
N GLU A 52 -1.13 -12.67 6.51
CA GLU A 52 -1.59 -11.66 5.58
C GLU A 52 -0.52 -10.62 5.33
N VAL A 53 -0.37 -10.19 4.07
CA VAL A 53 0.58 -9.17 3.64
C VAL A 53 -0.16 -8.14 2.80
N GLY A 54 0.00 -6.86 3.15
CA GLY A 54 -0.52 -5.76 2.35
C GLY A 54 0.53 -5.25 1.37
N VAL A 55 0.18 -5.16 0.10
CA VAL A 55 1.01 -4.53 -0.92
C VAL A 55 0.48 -3.13 -1.18
N ILE A 56 1.25 -2.12 -0.76
CA ILE A 56 0.87 -0.72 -0.86
C ILE A 56 1.35 -0.15 -2.17
N ASP A 57 0.47 0.57 -2.86
CA ASP A 57 0.81 1.32 -4.05
C ASP A 57 0.07 2.67 -4.02
N TYR A 58 0.44 3.54 -4.94
CA TYR A 58 -0.20 4.84 -5.08
C TYR A 58 -0.09 5.33 -6.51
N PRO A 59 -1.09 6.11 -7.00
CA PRO A 59 -0.97 6.73 -8.31
C PRO A 59 0.18 7.74 -8.33
N PRO A 60 1.07 7.70 -9.35
CA PRO A 60 2.17 8.66 -9.42
C PRO A 60 1.72 10.08 -9.76
N TYR A 61 0.51 10.22 -10.30
CA TYR A 61 -0.10 11.51 -10.59
C TYR A 61 -1.61 11.41 -10.57
N PHE A 62 -2.27 12.56 -10.50
CA PHE A 62 -3.71 12.66 -10.73
C PHE A 62 -4.05 13.99 -11.39
N THR A 63 -5.20 14.03 -12.07
CA THR A 63 -5.65 15.15 -12.87
C THR A 63 -7.08 15.53 -12.48
N PRO A 64 -7.27 16.38 -11.45
CA PRO A 64 -8.60 16.71 -10.93
C PRO A 64 -9.33 17.70 -11.85
N ASN A 65 -9.82 17.23 -12.99
CA ASN A 65 -10.49 18.04 -14.02
C ASN A 65 -11.97 17.69 -14.20
N GLY A 66 -12.52 16.78 -13.37
CA GLY A 66 -13.92 16.41 -13.42
C GLY A 66 -14.32 15.45 -14.54
N ASP A 67 -13.36 14.81 -15.19
CA ASP A 67 -13.62 13.87 -16.30
C ASP A 67 -13.94 12.43 -15.86
N GLY A 68 -13.91 12.15 -14.56
CA GLY A 68 -14.11 10.82 -14.00
C GLY A 68 -12.88 9.93 -13.97
N TYR A 69 -11.74 10.41 -14.46
CA TYR A 69 -10.47 9.69 -14.45
C TYR A 69 -9.43 10.46 -13.64
N HIS A 70 -8.80 9.81 -12.67
CA HIS A 70 -7.75 10.40 -11.86
C HIS A 70 -8.13 11.74 -11.24
N ASP A 71 -9.41 11.91 -10.88
CA ASP A 71 -9.90 13.15 -10.25
C ASP A 71 -9.53 13.26 -8.77
N THR A 72 -9.23 12.13 -8.14
CA THR A 72 -8.81 12.08 -6.74
C THR A 72 -7.59 11.19 -6.60
N TRP A 73 -6.84 11.41 -5.50
CA TRP A 73 -5.68 10.62 -5.18
C TRP A 73 -5.87 9.92 -3.83
N ASN A 74 -5.56 8.64 -3.77
CA ASN A 74 -5.57 7.87 -2.52
C ASN A 74 -4.55 6.73 -2.61
N ILE A 75 -4.22 6.16 -1.46
CA ILE A 75 -3.38 4.97 -1.37
C ILE A 75 -4.18 3.74 -1.77
N ILE A 76 -3.51 2.78 -2.39
CA ILE A 76 -4.06 1.49 -2.80
C ILE A 76 -3.43 0.41 -1.91
N GLY A 77 -4.23 -0.54 -1.44
CA GLY A 77 -3.72 -1.74 -0.78
C GLY A 77 -3.77 -1.76 0.73
N ILE A 78 -4.35 -0.74 1.39
CA ILE A 78 -4.45 -0.71 2.86
C ILE A 78 -5.89 -0.89 3.35
N ALA A 79 -6.87 -0.50 2.55
CA ALA A 79 -8.24 -0.25 3.00
C ALA A 79 -8.91 -1.42 3.73
N SER A 80 -8.68 -2.66 3.34
CA SER A 80 -9.32 -3.83 3.96
C SER A 80 -8.57 -4.34 5.18
N GLY A 81 -7.31 -3.96 5.35
CA GLY A 81 -6.47 -4.46 6.45
C GLY A 81 -6.45 -3.59 7.68
N ASP A 82 -6.69 -2.29 7.55
CA ASP A 82 -6.57 -1.37 8.67
C ASP A 82 -7.50 -0.16 8.52
N PRO A 83 -8.69 -0.19 9.16
CA PRO A 83 -9.59 0.97 9.12
C PRO A 83 -9.08 2.17 9.92
N THR A 84 -8.04 2.00 10.72
CA THR A 84 -7.44 3.08 11.52
C THR A 84 -6.28 3.78 10.81
N ALA A 85 -5.88 3.31 9.63
CA ALA A 85 -4.79 3.89 8.86
C ALA A 85 -5.11 5.35 8.51
N LYS A 86 -4.08 6.19 8.55
CA LYS A 86 -4.20 7.63 8.26
C LYS A 86 -3.18 8.03 7.22
N ILE A 87 -3.63 8.86 6.30
CA ILE A 87 -2.80 9.40 5.22
C ILE A 87 -2.74 10.92 5.38
N TYR A 88 -1.53 11.46 5.37
CA TYR A 88 -1.30 12.89 5.47
C TYR A 88 -0.69 13.41 4.17
N ILE A 89 -1.25 14.48 3.63
CA ILE A 89 -0.77 15.13 2.40
C ILE A 89 -0.12 16.45 2.76
N PHE A 90 1.09 16.68 2.22
CA PHE A 90 1.89 17.88 2.47
C PHE A 90 2.27 18.55 1.15
N ASP A 91 2.42 19.88 1.18
CA ASP A 91 3.00 20.61 0.06
C ASP A 91 4.54 20.52 0.08
N ARG A 92 5.18 21.14 -0.91
CA ARG A 92 6.65 21.15 -1.03
C ARG A 92 7.36 21.86 0.12
N PHE A 93 6.65 22.60 0.93
CA PHE A 93 7.19 23.29 2.10
C PHE A 93 6.95 22.53 3.40
N GLY A 94 6.35 21.34 3.31
CA GLY A 94 6.03 20.54 4.48
C GLY A 94 4.75 20.92 5.21
N LYS A 95 3.92 21.77 4.60
CA LYS A 95 2.65 22.17 5.19
C LYS A 95 1.61 21.06 5.02
N LEU A 96 0.95 20.67 6.11
CA LEU A 96 -0.14 19.68 6.06
C LEU A 96 -1.36 20.29 5.36
N LEU A 97 -1.80 19.64 4.27
CA LEU A 97 -2.93 20.10 3.47
C LEU A 97 -4.20 19.29 3.75
N LYS A 98 -4.08 17.97 3.96
CA LYS A 98 -5.21 17.09 4.12
C LYS A 98 -4.82 15.84 4.90
N GLN A 99 -5.77 15.34 5.69
CA GLN A 99 -5.72 14.01 6.29
C GLN A 99 -6.78 13.15 5.60
N LEU A 100 -6.40 11.98 5.12
CA LEU A 100 -7.27 11.06 4.41
C LEU A 100 -7.41 9.74 5.16
N SER A 101 -8.49 9.02 4.83
CA SER A 101 -8.63 7.61 5.16
C SER A 101 -8.49 6.77 3.90
N PRO A 102 -7.83 5.59 3.94
CA PRO A 102 -7.78 4.68 2.79
C PRO A 102 -9.17 4.24 2.32
N LEU A 103 -10.16 4.27 3.22
CA LEU A 103 -11.56 3.93 2.91
C LEU A 103 -12.35 5.08 2.30
N GLY A 104 -11.79 6.28 2.30
CA GLY A 104 -12.44 7.48 1.78
C GLY A 104 -12.26 7.66 0.28
N GLN A 105 -12.79 8.78 -0.22
CA GLN A 105 -12.75 9.11 -1.66
C GLN A 105 -11.40 9.63 -2.13
N GLY A 106 -10.49 9.95 -1.22
CA GLY A 106 -9.20 10.51 -1.56
C GLY A 106 -9.16 12.03 -1.58
N TRP A 107 -8.02 12.58 -2.01
CA TRP A 107 -7.80 14.03 -2.09
C TRP A 107 -8.16 14.53 -3.48
N ASP A 108 -8.93 15.60 -3.53
CA ASP A 108 -9.40 16.21 -4.78
C ASP A 108 -8.51 17.36 -5.29
N GLY A 109 -7.39 17.60 -4.63
CA GLY A 109 -6.45 18.65 -5.03
C GLY A 109 -6.82 20.03 -4.51
N THR A 110 -7.68 20.15 -3.50
CA THR A 110 -8.08 21.44 -2.92
C THR A 110 -7.57 21.58 -1.48
N TYR A 111 -7.40 22.83 -1.08
CA TYR A 111 -7.10 23.19 0.30
C TYR A 111 -7.91 24.43 0.68
N GLY A 112 -8.70 24.30 1.75
CA GLY A 112 -9.58 25.39 2.17
C GLY A 112 -10.62 25.78 1.12
N GLY A 113 -11.03 24.84 0.25
CA GLY A 113 -11.98 25.08 -0.82
C GLY A 113 -11.37 25.65 -2.10
N SER A 114 -10.07 25.88 -2.14
CA SER A 114 -9.38 26.44 -3.30
C SER A 114 -8.52 25.38 -3.99
N PRO A 115 -8.51 25.35 -5.33
CA PRO A 115 -7.65 24.43 -6.08
C PRO A 115 -6.18 24.70 -5.81
N MET A 116 -5.42 23.65 -5.54
CA MET A 116 -3.97 23.72 -5.41
C MET A 116 -3.30 23.69 -6.78
N PRO A 117 -2.13 24.34 -6.95
CA PRO A 117 -1.46 24.38 -8.25
C PRO A 117 -0.88 23.04 -8.66
N SER A 118 -0.64 22.88 -9.96
CA SER A 118 0.13 21.76 -10.48
C SER A 118 1.53 21.77 -9.85
N SER A 119 1.87 20.72 -9.15
CA SER A 119 3.14 20.58 -8.42
C SER A 119 3.27 19.16 -7.92
N ASP A 120 4.42 18.84 -7.35
CA ASP A 120 4.58 17.63 -6.57
C ASP A 120 4.09 17.85 -5.13
N TYR A 121 3.49 16.82 -4.59
CA TYR A 121 2.99 16.78 -3.22
C TYR A 121 3.52 15.52 -2.54
N TRP A 122 3.68 15.57 -1.23
CA TRP A 122 4.23 14.47 -0.46
C TRP A 122 3.16 13.89 0.44
N PHE A 123 3.30 12.60 0.75
CA PHE A 123 2.39 11.92 1.66
C PHE A 123 3.13 11.09 2.68
N ARG A 124 2.48 10.87 3.81
CA ARG A 124 2.89 9.93 4.83
C ARG A 124 1.68 9.09 5.22
N VAL A 125 1.83 7.77 5.23
CA VAL A 125 0.80 6.82 5.65
C VAL A 125 1.24 6.17 6.95
N GLU A 126 0.40 6.22 7.96
CA GLU A 126 0.57 5.48 9.20
C GLU A 126 -0.45 4.34 9.21
N TYR A 127 -0.01 3.12 9.38
CA TYR A 127 -0.87 1.94 9.34
C TYR A 127 -0.32 0.84 10.25
N THR A 128 -1.18 -0.14 10.54
CA THR A 128 -0.83 -1.30 11.37
C THR A 128 -0.84 -2.55 10.51
N GLU A 129 0.22 -3.34 10.58
CA GLU A 129 0.35 -4.63 9.91
C GLU A 129 0.91 -5.64 10.90
N ASP A 130 0.23 -6.78 11.07
CA ASP A 130 0.58 -7.84 12.01
C ASP A 130 0.77 -7.32 13.45
N GLY A 131 -0.05 -6.37 13.87
CA GLY A 131 0.02 -5.77 15.19
C GLY A 131 1.15 -4.76 15.38
N ASN A 132 1.93 -4.48 14.33
CA ASN A 132 3.01 -3.51 14.34
C ASN A 132 2.63 -2.25 13.60
N GLN A 133 2.91 -1.10 14.19
CA GLN A 133 2.68 0.17 13.54
C GLN A 133 3.79 0.45 12.53
N LYS A 134 3.41 0.80 11.30
CA LYS A 134 4.33 1.07 10.20
C LYS A 134 4.04 2.41 9.57
N GLU A 135 5.03 2.91 8.84
CA GLU A 135 4.95 4.19 8.13
C GLU A 135 5.49 4.03 6.73
N PHE A 136 4.81 4.64 5.76
CA PHE A 136 5.22 4.66 4.37
C PHE A 136 5.16 6.09 3.86
N LYS A 137 6.21 6.54 3.15
CA LYS A 137 6.31 7.91 2.61
C LYS A 137 6.58 7.89 1.13
N GLY A 138 6.11 8.91 0.45
CA GLY A 138 6.38 9.09 -0.97
C GLY A 138 5.89 10.44 -1.47
N HIS A 139 5.88 10.60 -2.80
CA HIS A 139 5.37 11.80 -3.44
C HIS A 139 4.61 11.45 -4.70
N PHE A 140 3.77 12.35 -5.13
CA PHE A 140 2.97 12.24 -6.35
C PHE A 140 2.80 13.61 -6.98
N THR A 141 2.32 13.64 -8.22
CA THR A 141 2.16 14.90 -8.97
C THR A 141 0.68 15.21 -9.17
N LEU A 142 0.31 16.44 -8.92
CA LEU A 142 -0.99 17.00 -9.32
C LEU A 142 -0.80 17.74 -10.63
N LYS A 143 -1.54 17.34 -11.64
CA LYS A 143 -1.51 17.96 -12.99
C LYS A 143 -2.87 18.57 -13.30
N ARG A 144 -2.85 19.85 -13.71
CA ARG A 144 -4.07 20.55 -14.15
C ARG A 144 -4.03 20.92 -15.61
#